data_db29c2783692f4b7725868cf6ec21d40
#
_entry.id   db29c2783692f4b7725868cf6ec21d40
#
_cell.length_a   1.000
_cell.length_b   1.000
_cell.length_c   1.000
_cell.angle_alpha   90.00
_cell.angle_beta   90.00
_cell.angle_gamma   90.00
#
_symmetry.space_group_name_H-M   'P 1'
#
loop_
_entity.id
_entity.type
_entity.pdbx_description
1 polymer ?
#
loop_
_entity_poly.entity_id
_entity_poly.type
_entity_poly.pdbx_seq_one_letter_code
_entity_poly.pdbx_strand_id
1 'polypeptide(L)'
;FFFQAEDGIRDSVASRGLGDVNKRQTSNKALQKIKYIYNAKKAGHCGTLDPLATGLLPICFGNATKTVPYLIDSSKTYNVIAKLGEKTTTGDAEGEIIRVTDGGIKITSDKLKTVLSSFLGVIQQIPPMHSALKVNGKPLYKLAHKGISIDRKPRNIKIHQLYLNSFSGSLINLTITCSKGTYIRTLIEDIALKLQTYGHVKELRRISIDAFRDNEMIPFEKILDCKKGKLTSYLKPIDYGLMHLPSISINHDDFIRFSNGQTITHKTTFNEKPEIIRIYDSGKLFN
;
A
#
# COMPACT_ATOMS: atom_id res chain seq x y z
N PHE A 1 5.90 -21.70 5.60
CA PHE A 1 7.37 -21.62 5.63
C PHE A 1 7.76 -20.79 6.86
N PHE A 2 8.53 -21.40 7.76
CA PHE A 2 8.98 -20.83 9.03
C PHE A 2 10.43 -20.43 8.96
N PHE A 3 10.78 -19.38 9.68
CA PHE A 3 12.17 -19.00 9.85
C PHE A 3 12.42 -18.62 11.31
N GLN A 4 13.35 -19.31 11.90
CA GLN A 4 13.91 -19.03 13.20
C GLN A 4 14.87 -17.85 13.09
N ALA A 5 14.80 -16.92 14.03
CA ALA A 5 15.75 -15.82 14.11
C ALA A 5 17.10 -16.35 14.60
N GLU A 6 18.13 -16.26 13.78
CA GLU A 6 19.52 -16.34 14.24
C GLU A 6 20.15 -14.95 14.13
N ASP A 7 20.71 -14.55 15.26
CA ASP A 7 21.62 -13.45 15.55
C ASP A 7 21.54 -12.12 14.77
N GLY A 8 21.11 -11.11 15.51
CA GLY A 8 21.29 -9.69 15.18
C GLY A 8 20.15 -9.05 14.43
N ILE A 9 19.26 -8.41 15.16
CA ILE A 9 17.98 -7.80 14.81
C ILE A 9 16.91 -8.87 14.60
N ARG A 10 16.02 -8.99 15.58
CA ARG A 10 14.83 -9.85 15.50
C ARG A 10 14.12 -9.58 14.19
N ASP A 11 13.96 -10.63 13.38
CA ASP A 11 13.21 -10.57 12.13
C ASP A 11 11.77 -10.16 12.39
N SER A 12 11.50 -8.91 12.25
CA SER A 12 10.18 -8.34 12.52
C SER A 12 9.72 -7.45 11.36
N VAL A 13 8.43 -7.38 11.17
CA VAL A 13 7.82 -6.42 10.27
C VAL A 13 7.82 -5.07 10.99
N ALA A 14 8.62 -4.12 10.54
CA ALA A 14 8.49 -2.75 10.97
C ALA A 14 7.25 -2.16 10.30
N SER A 15 6.12 -2.28 10.95
CA SER A 15 4.84 -1.73 10.47
C SER A 15 4.73 -0.26 10.83
N ARG A 16 5.72 0.55 10.46
CA ARG A 16 5.68 1.90 10.99
C ARG A 16 5.90 2.85 9.85
N GLY A 17 4.76 3.39 9.44
CA GLY A 17 4.69 4.34 8.36
C GLY A 17 5.60 5.52 8.63
N LEU A 18 6.23 5.94 7.58
CA LEU A 18 6.89 7.21 7.52
C LEU A 18 5.80 8.26 7.48
N GLY A 19 5.48 8.86 8.63
CA GLY A 19 4.68 10.06 8.65
C GLY A 19 5.47 11.15 7.94
N ASP A 20 4.83 11.89 7.05
CA ASP A 20 5.38 13.04 6.33
C ASP A 20 6.85 12.86 5.89
N VAL A 21 7.08 11.81 5.13
CA VAL A 21 8.25 11.76 4.24
C VAL A 21 8.14 13.02 3.39
N ASN A 22 9.12 13.90 3.48
CA ASN A 22 9.17 15.13 2.71
C ASN A 22 8.67 14.90 1.29
N LYS A 23 7.65 15.65 0.87
CA LYS A 23 7.14 15.66 -0.50
C LYS A 23 8.34 15.58 -1.44
N ARG A 24 8.42 14.52 -2.29
CA ARG A 24 9.51 14.17 -3.22
C ARG A 24 10.51 13.10 -2.75
N GLN A 25 10.36 12.48 -1.59
CA GLN A 25 11.19 11.33 -1.24
C GLN A 25 10.56 10.04 -1.79
N THR A 26 11.29 9.29 -2.61
CA THR A 26 10.80 8.00 -3.10
C THR A 26 10.75 6.96 -1.98
N SER A 27 9.78 6.03 -2.04
CA SER A 27 9.68 4.90 -1.08
C SER A 27 11.01 4.14 -0.93
N ASN A 28 11.80 4.02 -2.01
CA ASN A 28 13.09 3.36 -1.96
C ASN A 28 14.14 4.17 -1.19
N LYS A 29 14.19 5.50 -1.34
CA LYS A 29 15.11 6.34 -0.54
C LYS A 29 14.78 6.22 0.95
N ALA A 30 13.50 6.26 1.30
CA ALA A 30 13.03 6.04 2.65
C ALA A 30 13.45 4.64 3.18
N LEU A 31 13.22 3.59 2.39
CA LEU A 31 13.65 2.23 2.71
C LEU A 31 15.15 2.15 2.99
N GLN A 32 16.00 2.70 2.11
CA GLN A 32 17.46 2.62 2.28
C GLN A 32 17.92 3.35 3.55
N LYS A 33 17.32 4.50 3.86
CA LYS A 33 17.66 5.26 5.08
C LYS A 33 17.26 4.49 6.35
N ILE A 34 16.06 3.89 6.37
CA ILE A 34 15.61 3.05 7.48
C ILE A 34 16.46 1.78 7.61
N LYS A 35 16.79 1.11 6.49
CA LYS A 35 17.69 -0.03 6.46
C LYS A 35 19.04 0.30 7.10
N TYR A 36 19.59 1.46 6.81
CA TYR A 36 20.85 1.93 7.41
C TYR A 36 20.72 2.17 8.91
N ILE A 37 19.66 2.87 9.36
CA ILE A 37 19.42 3.18 10.77
C ILE A 37 19.31 1.91 11.62
N TYR A 38 18.60 0.89 11.11
CA TYR A 38 18.46 -0.40 11.78
C TYR A 38 19.63 -1.35 11.56
N ASN A 39 20.66 -0.95 10.79
CA ASN A 39 21.79 -1.81 10.41
C ASN A 39 21.32 -3.16 9.82
N ALA A 40 20.25 -3.16 9.05
CA ALA A 40 19.63 -4.38 8.56
C ALA A 40 20.35 -4.89 7.29
N LYS A 41 20.69 -6.19 7.25
CA LYS A 41 21.29 -6.83 6.08
C LYS A 41 20.35 -6.81 4.86
N LYS A 42 19.05 -7.05 5.12
CA LYS A 42 17.99 -7.12 4.12
C LYS A 42 16.78 -6.32 4.56
N ALA A 43 16.17 -5.56 3.64
CA ALA A 43 14.92 -4.85 3.88
C ALA A 43 14.09 -4.76 2.59
N GLY A 44 12.77 -4.67 2.76
CA GLY A 44 11.81 -4.48 1.67
C GLY A 44 10.60 -3.70 2.16
N HIS A 45 9.88 -3.02 1.26
CA HIS A 45 8.63 -2.31 1.60
C HIS A 45 7.40 -2.95 0.94
N CYS A 46 6.23 -2.80 1.57
CA CYS A 46 4.98 -3.37 1.12
C CYS A 46 4.15 -2.36 0.31
N GLY A 47 4.58 -2.13 -0.93
CA GLY A 47 3.87 -1.26 -1.88
C GLY A 47 4.42 0.17 -1.93
N THR A 48 4.81 0.57 -3.13
CA THR A 48 5.33 1.92 -3.42
C THR A 48 4.26 2.98 -3.17
N LEU A 49 4.68 4.12 -2.62
CA LEU A 49 3.92 5.37 -2.61
C LEU A 49 4.37 6.24 -3.79
N ASP A 50 3.43 6.94 -4.41
CA ASP A 50 3.74 7.99 -5.38
C ASP A 50 4.55 9.12 -4.70
N PRO A 51 5.37 9.89 -5.43
CA PRO A 51 6.18 10.97 -4.83
C PRO A 51 5.36 12.00 -4.05
N LEU A 52 4.16 12.34 -4.55
CA LEU A 52 3.19 13.20 -3.89
C LEU A 52 2.63 12.61 -2.59
N ALA A 53 2.54 11.26 -2.54
CA ALA A 53 1.80 10.57 -1.48
C ALA A 53 2.57 10.57 -0.16
N THR A 54 1.81 10.68 0.92
CA THR A 54 2.27 10.54 2.31
C THR A 54 1.66 9.29 2.96
N GLY A 55 2.00 9.04 4.20
CA GLY A 55 1.35 8.05 5.05
C GLY A 55 2.07 6.71 5.12
N LEU A 56 1.32 5.66 5.33
CA LEU A 56 1.77 4.37 5.77
C LEU A 56 2.64 3.64 4.73
N LEU A 57 3.89 3.34 5.10
CA LEU A 57 4.82 2.51 4.33
C LEU A 57 5.39 1.41 5.23
N PRO A 58 4.79 0.20 5.27
CA PRO A 58 5.35 -0.90 6.03
C PRO A 58 6.71 -1.32 5.45
N ILE A 59 7.69 -1.51 6.34
CA ILE A 59 9.04 -1.97 6.00
C ILE A 59 9.29 -3.27 6.72
N CYS A 60 9.71 -4.29 5.97
CA CYS A 60 10.07 -5.61 6.47
C CYS A 60 11.58 -5.76 6.49
N PHE A 61 12.12 -6.37 7.54
CA PHE A 61 13.55 -6.65 7.69
C PHE A 61 13.82 -8.16 7.70
N GLY A 62 15.02 -8.57 7.25
CA GLY A 62 15.47 -9.95 7.31
C GLY A 62 14.48 -10.92 6.68
N ASN A 63 14.08 -11.96 7.41
CA ASN A 63 13.13 -12.95 6.97
C ASN A 63 11.71 -12.40 6.77
N ALA A 64 11.31 -11.33 7.47
CA ALA A 64 10.04 -10.68 7.23
C ALA A 64 9.87 -10.18 5.78
N THR A 65 10.95 -10.00 5.02
CA THR A 65 10.86 -9.68 3.58
C THR A 65 10.17 -10.78 2.76
N LYS A 66 10.09 -12.00 3.26
CA LYS A 66 9.38 -13.12 2.62
C LYS A 66 7.86 -12.97 2.74
N THR A 67 7.35 -12.18 3.69
CA THR A 67 5.92 -11.90 3.83
C THR A 67 5.46 -10.75 2.91
N VAL A 68 6.37 -9.97 2.33
CA VAL A 68 6.07 -8.83 1.45
C VAL A 68 5.10 -9.14 0.32
N PRO A 69 5.18 -10.29 -0.41
CA PRO A 69 4.21 -10.61 -1.46
C PRO A 69 2.76 -10.63 -0.97
N TYR A 70 2.51 -11.21 0.20
CA TYR A 70 1.17 -11.30 0.79
C TYR A 70 0.62 -9.92 1.16
N LEU A 71 1.49 -9.03 1.66
CA LEU A 71 1.12 -7.65 2.02
C LEU A 71 0.92 -6.74 0.80
N ILE A 72 1.67 -6.97 -0.28
CA ILE A 72 1.46 -6.23 -1.54
C ILE A 72 0.07 -6.50 -2.11
N ASP A 73 -0.42 -7.72 -1.95
CA ASP A 73 -1.71 -8.14 -2.48
C ASP A 73 -2.91 -7.66 -1.66
N SER A 74 -2.68 -7.18 -0.45
CA SER A 74 -3.71 -6.69 0.46
C SER A 74 -4.42 -5.42 -0.04
N SER A 75 -5.62 -5.18 0.47
CA SER A 75 -6.37 -3.93 0.25
C SER A 75 -5.68 -2.73 0.91
N LYS A 76 -5.86 -1.56 0.33
CA LYS A 76 -5.30 -0.30 0.82
C LYS A 76 -6.40 0.75 0.97
N THR A 77 -6.28 1.58 2.00
CA THR A 77 -7.17 2.72 2.19
C THR A 77 -6.38 4.02 2.08
N TYR A 78 -6.95 4.97 1.38
CA TYR A 78 -6.37 6.27 1.13
C TYR A 78 -7.34 7.39 1.52
N ASN A 79 -6.79 8.46 2.09
CA ASN A 79 -7.45 9.78 2.10
C ASN A 79 -6.93 10.57 0.90
N VAL A 80 -7.83 11.14 0.13
CA VAL A 80 -7.55 11.81 -1.13
C VAL A 80 -8.21 13.17 -1.15
N ILE A 81 -7.46 14.22 -1.40
CA ILE A 81 -8.01 15.51 -1.82
C ILE A 81 -7.79 15.61 -3.32
N ALA A 82 -8.87 15.65 -4.07
CA ALA A 82 -8.82 15.86 -5.51
C ALA A 82 -9.31 17.26 -5.89
N LYS A 83 -8.71 17.85 -6.92
CA LYS A 83 -9.13 19.11 -7.52
C LYS A 83 -9.81 18.82 -8.86
N LEU A 84 -11.04 19.28 -8.98
CA LEU A 84 -11.81 19.25 -10.21
C LEU A 84 -11.53 20.51 -11.05
N GLY A 85 -11.77 20.43 -12.35
CA GLY A 85 -11.62 21.52 -13.31
C GLY A 85 -10.28 21.56 -14.02
N GLU A 86 -9.29 20.82 -13.59
CA GLU A 86 -7.96 20.84 -14.17
C GLU A 86 -7.42 19.43 -14.40
N LYS A 87 -6.74 19.20 -15.52
CA LYS A 87 -5.99 18.00 -15.83
C LYS A 87 -4.51 18.30 -15.82
N THR A 88 -3.70 17.41 -15.23
CA THR A 88 -2.24 17.54 -15.21
C THR A 88 -1.57 16.41 -16.00
N THR A 89 -0.31 16.58 -16.34
CA THR A 89 0.49 15.60 -17.09
C THR A 89 0.67 14.27 -16.33
N THR A 90 0.70 14.32 -14.99
CA THR A 90 0.94 13.15 -14.10
C THR A 90 -0.34 12.60 -13.46
N GLY A 91 -1.48 13.32 -13.58
CA GLY A 91 -2.73 13.03 -12.87
C GLY A 91 -2.70 13.43 -11.39
N ASP A 92 -1.67 14.16 -10.97
CA ASP A 92 -1.51 14.72 -9.62
C ASP A 92 -0.95 16.15 -9.67
N ALA A 93 -0.86 16.81 -8.50
CA ALA A 93 -0.45 18.21 -8.39
C ALA A 93 1.05 18.46 -8.66
N GLU A 94 1.87 17.44 -8.91
CA GLU A 94 3.27 17.61 -9.32
C GLU A 94 3.44 17.80 -10.84
N GLY A 95 2.40 17.44 -11.62
CA GLY A 95 2.38 17.62 -13.07
C GLY A 95 1.96 19.03 -13.49
N GLU A 96 2.36 19.41 -14.71
CA GLU A 96 1.91 20.66 -15.35
C GLU A 96 0.44 20.56 -15.74
N ILE A 97 -0.31 21.67 -15.60
CA ILE A 97 -1.71 21.75 -16.04
C ILE A 97 -1.72 21.76 -17.58
N ILE A 98 -2.42 20.79 -18.16
CA ILE A 98 -2.54 20.64 -19.62
C ILE A 98 -3.94 20.89 -20.17
N ARG A 99 -4.97 20.86 -19.31
CA ARG A 99 -6.35 21.21 -19.65
C ARG A 99 -7.08 21.82 -18.48
N VAL A 100 -7.98 22.74 -18.76
CA VAL A 100 -8.89 23.38 -17.81
C VAL A 100 -10.31 23.24 -18.31
N THR A 101 -11.28 23.08 -17.42
CA THR A 101 -12.70 23.03 -17.76
C THR A 101 -13.24 24.43 -17.93
N ASP A 102 -13.82 24.72 -19.10
CA ASP A 102 -14.43 26.02 -19.39
C ASP A 102 -15.73 26.23 -18.57
N GLY A 103 -16.01 27.50 -18.23
CA GLY A 103 -17.26 27.88 -17.57
C GLY A 103 -17.39 27.48 -16.09
N GLY A 104 -16.27 27.00 -15.49
CA GLY A 104 -16.22 26.64 -14.07
C GLY A 104 -16.94 25.31 -13.73
N ILE A 105 -16.86 24.92 -12.45
CA ILE A 105 -17.44 23.65 -12.00
C ILE A 105 -18.86 23.86 -11.51
N LYS A 106 -19.81 23.24 -12.21
CA LYS A 106 -21.25 23.25 -11.86
C LYS A 106 -21.71 21.83 -11.49
N ILE A 107 -21.18 21.29 -10.42
CA ILE A 107 -21.49 19.93 -9.95
C ILE A 107 -22.28 20.01 -8.65
N THR A 108 -23.45 19.37 -8.63
CA THR A 108 -24.24 19.24 -7.41
C THR A 108 -23.73 18.07 -6.55
N SER A 109 -23.94 18.14 -5.25
CA SER A 109 -23.57 17.07 -4.31
C SER A 109 -24.23 15.74 -4.69
N ASP A 110 -25.47 15.74 -5.17
CA ASP A 110 -26.19 14.53 -5.56
C ASP A 110 -25.64 13.90 -6.83
N LYS A 111 -25.32 14.74 -7.85
CA LYS A 111 -24.61 14.24 -9.05
C LYS A 111 -23.27 13.62 -8.69
N LEU A 112 -22.52 14.26 -7.80
CA LEU A 112 -21.24 13.71 -7.31
C LEU A 112 -21.45 12.37 -6.61
N LYS A 113 -22.37 12.24 -5.67
CA LYS A 113 -22.68 10.99 -4.96
C LYS A 113 -23.09 9.88 -5.93
N THR A 114 -23.95 10.18 -6.90
CA THR A 114 -24.39 9.22 -7.93
C THR A 114 -23.21 8.71 -8.75
N VAL A 115 -22.32 9.61 -9.18
CA VAL A 115 -21.10 9.23 -9.93
C VAL A 115 -20.19 8.37 -9.06
N LEU A 116 -19.91 8.77 -7.81
CA LEU A 116 -19.07 8.01 -6.90
C LEU A 116 -19.61 6.58 -6.68
N SER A 117 -20.92 6.42 -6.49
CA SER A 117 -21.55 5.10 -6.31
C SER A 117 -21.32 4.16 -7.48
N SER A 118 -21.20 4.70 -8.70
CA SER A 118 -20.99 3.90 -9.91
C SER A 118 -19.57 3.35 -10.06
N PHE A 119 -18.63 3.75 -9.21
CA PHE A 119 -17.27 3.22 -9.17
C PHE A 119 -17.09 2.12 -8.11
N LEU A 120 -18.12 1.81 -7.31
CA LEU A 120 -18.05 0.72 -6.33
C LEU A 120 -18.06 -0.64 -7.04
N GLY A 121 -17.36 -1.61 -6.46
CA GLY A 121 -17.26 -2.97 -7.00
C GLY A 121 -16.07 -3.15 -7.96
N VAL A 122 -16.20 -4.08 -8.88
CA VAL A 122 -15.16 -4.39 -9.88
C VAL A 122 -15.31 -3.44 -11.07
N ILE A 123 -14.24 -2.73 -11.38
CA ILE A 123 -14.15 -1.82 -12.52
C ILE A 123 -12.87 -2.09 -13.32
N GLN A 124 -12.88 -1.68 -14.59
CA GLN A 124 -11.68 -1.70 -15.42
C GLN A 124 -10.95 -0.36 -15.31
N GLN A 125 -9.64 -0.42 -15.16
CA GLN A 125 -8.78 0.75 -15.11
C GLN A 125 -7.57 0.57 -16.04
N ILE A 126 -7.26 1.58 -16.84
CA ILE A 126 -6.02 1.63 -17.63
C ILE A 126 -4.92 2.22 -16.73
N PRO A 127 -3.85 1.49 -16.44
CA PRO A 127 -2.74 2.01 -15.63
C PRO A 127 -2.11 3.26 -16.26
N PRO A 128 -1.69 4.26 -15.47
CA PRO A 128 -1.08 5.48 -16.02
C PRO A 128 0.34 5.19 -16.55
N MET A 129 0.80 6.03 -17.48
CA MET A 129 2.19 5.97 -17.96
C MET A 129 3.21 6.24 -16.84
N HIS A 130 2.88 7.14 -15.92
CA HIS A 130 3.68 7.42 -14.72
C HIS A 130 3.47 6.34 -13.65
N SER A 131 3.88 5.10 -13.96
CA SER A 131 3.76 3.95 -13.04
C SER A 131 5.01 3.07 -13.03
N ALA A 132 5.16 2.28 -11.97
CA ALA A 132 6.24 1.29 -11.83
C ALA A 132 6.00 -0.01 -12.61
N LEU A 133 4.88 -0.14 -13.32
CA LEU A 133 4.60 -1.28 -14.20
C LEU A 133 5.69 -1.42 -15.24
N LYS A 134 6.12 -2.67 -15.48
CA LYS A 134 7.14 -2.96 -16.48
C LYS A 134 6.50 -3.51 -17.75
N VAL A 135 6.94 -3.00 -18.90
CA VAL A 135 6.66 -3.55 -20.22
C VAL A 135 8.02 -3.83 -20.88
N ASN A 136 8.21 -5.06 -21.33
CA ASN A 136 9.50 -5.52 -21.85
C ASN A 136 10.69 -5.21 -20.91
N GLY A 137 10.48 -5.45 -19.59
CA GLY A 137 11.49 -5.22 -18.56
C GLY A 137 11.73 -3.76 -18.14
N LYS A 138 11.15 -2.79 -18.86
CA LYS A 138 11.34 -1.34 -18.60
C LYS A 138 10.14 -0.76 -17.85
N PRO A 139 10.31 -0.03 -16.73
CA PRO A 139 9.21 0.65 -16.04
C PRO A 139 8.58 1.73 -16.93
N LEU A 140 7.24 1.83 -16.91
CA LEU A 140 6.49 2.80 -17.73
C LEU A 140 6.88 4.25 -17.44
N TYR A 141 7.13 4.62 -16.18
CA TYR A 141 7.53 5.99 -15.85
C TYR A 141 8.83 6.43 -16.55
N LYS A 142 9.77 5.48 -16.82
CA LYS A 142 11.01 5.80 -17.56
C LYS A 142 10.75 6.10 -19.04
N LEU A 143 9.69 5.52 -19.61
CA LEU A 143 9.24 5.80 -20.97
C LEU A 143 8.50 7.14 -20.99
N ALA A 144 7.62 7.38 -20.01
CA ALA A 144 6.91 8.65 -19.88
C ALA A 144 7.86 9.85 -19.79
N HIS A 145 8.93 9.77 -19.00
CA HIS A 145 9.96 10.82 -18.93
C HIS A 145 10.70 11.08 -20.26
N LYS A 146 10.64 10.13 -21.19
CA LYS A 146 11.20 10.29 -22.55
C LYS A 146 10.15 10.74 -23.56
N GLY A 147 8.94 11.09 -23.12
CA GLY A 147 7.82 11.44 -23.99
C GLY A 147 7.22 10.26 -24.75
N ILE A 148 7.62 9.02 -24.43
CA ILE A 148 7.15 7.82 -25.11
C ILE A 148 5.89 7.33 -24.40
N SER A 149 4.77 7.27 -25.14
CA SER A 149 3.52 6.63 -24.70
C SER A 149 3.36 5.29 -25.38
N ILE A 150 2.90 4.27 -24.62
CA ILE A 150 2.58 2.95 -25.14
C ILE A 150 1.18 2.53 -24.72
N ASP A 151 0.56 1.67 -25.51
CA ASP A 151 -0.74 1.12 -25.19
C ASP A 151 -0.66 0.23 -23.94
N ARG A 152 -1.64 0.40 -23.06
CA ARG A 152 -1.76 -0.33 -21.79
C ARG A 152 -3.10 -1.04 -21.75
N LYS A 153 -3.07 -2.33 -21.47
CA LYS A 153 -4.29 -3.13 -21.32
C LYS A 153 -5.04 -2.73 -20.06
N PRO A 154 -6.36 -2.56 -20.12
CA PRO A 154 -7.19 -2.40 -18.93
C PRO A 154 -6.99 -3.57 -17.96
N ARG A 155 -7.11 -3.30 -16.67
CA ARG A 155 -7.02 -4.30 -15.61
C ARG A 155 -8.22 -4.18 -14.70
N ASN A 156 -8.73 -5.32 -14.23
CA ASN A 156 -9.75 -5.33 -13.21
C ASN A 156 -9.16 -4.91 -11.87
N ILE A 157 -9.79 -3.93 -11.26
CA ILE A 157 -9.54 -3.50 -9.89
C ILE A 157 -10.87 -3.51 -9.14
N LYS A 158 -10.82 -3.54 -7.82
CA LYS A 158 -12.02 -3.49 -7.00
C LYS A 158 -11.97 -2.31 -6.05
N ILE A 159 -12.99 -1.48 -6.10
CA ILE A 159 -13.23 -0.42 -5.11
C ILE A 159 -14.19 -0.99 -4.07
N HIS A 160 -13.66 -1.22 -2.86
CA HIS A 160 -14.43 -1.81 -1.77
C HIS A 160 -15.31 -0.77 -1.10
N GLN A 161 -14.76 0.45 -0.91
CA GLN A 161 -15.45 1.58 -0.27
C GLN A 161 -14.98 2.88 -0.90
N LEU A 162 -15.90 3.82 -1.02
CA LEU A 162 -15.65 5.15 -1.55
C LEU A 162 -16.58 6.13 -0.85
N TYR A 163 -16.04 6.87 0.11
CA TYR A 163 -16.80 7.82 0.92
C TYR A 163 -16.45 9.26 0.54
N LEU A 164 -17.47 10.08 0.36
CA LEU A 164 -17.34 11.53 0.24
C LEU A 164 -17.27 12.14 1.64
N ASN A 165 -16.10 12.62 2.06
CA ASN A 165 -15.92 13.28 3.35
C ASN A 165 -16.39 14.73 3.28
N SER A 166 -16.01 15.45 2.21
CA SER A 166 -16.45 16.84 1.96
C SER A 166 -16.37 17.20 0.49
N PHE A 167 -17.18 18.17 0.09
CA PHE A 167 -17.17 18.78 -1.24
C PHE A 167 -17.34 20.29 -1.09
N SER A 168 -16.37 21.07 -1.57
CA SER A 168 -16.40 22.53 -1.52
C SER A 168 -15.71 23.13 -2.73
N GLY A 169 -16.46 23.90 -3.52
CA GLY A 169 -15.98 24.50 -4.76
C GLY A 169 -15.46 23.44 -5.74
N SER A 170 -14.18 23.47 -6.03
CA SER A 170 -13.51 22.49 -6.91
C SER A 170 -12.83 21.34 -6.15
N LEU A 171 -12.86 21.33 -4.82
CA LEU A 171 -12.19 20.33 -4.01
C LEU A 171 -13.15 19.26 -3.53
N ILE A 172 -12.78 18.00 -3.72
CA ILE A 172 -13.44 16.84 -3.16
C ILE A 172 -12.49 16.09 -2.23
N ASN A 173 -12.95 15.74 -1.05
CA ASN A 173 -12.22 14.92 -0.10
C ASN A 173 -12.88 13.54 -0.02
N LEU A 174 -12.11 12.50 -0.29
CA LEU A 174 -12.57 11.12 -0.37
C LEU A 174 -11.77 10.22 0.54
N THR A 175 -12.44 9.21 1.12
CA THR A 175 -11.80 8.01 1.69
C THR A 175 -12.08 6.84 0.76
N ILE A 176 -11.02 6.20 0.26
CA ILE A 176 -11.09 5.15 -0.76
C ILE A 176 -10.41 3.89 -0.25
N THR A 177 -11.16 2.77 -0.15
CA THR A 177 -10.61 1.44 0.10
C THR A 177 -10.65 0.63 -1.20
N CYS A 178 -9.50 0.13 -1.66
CA CYS A 178 -9.39 -0.53 -2.95
C CYS A 178 -8.42 -1.73 -2.93
N SER A 179 -8.55 -2.59 -3.93
CA SER A 179 -7.68 -3.72 -4.17
C SER A 179 -6.27 -3.30 -4.59
N LYS A 180 -5.33 -4.26 -4.57
CA LYS A 180 -4.00 -4.07 -5.18
C LYS A 180 -4.10 -3.56 -6.61
N GLY A 181 -3.09 -2.82 -7.04
CA GLY A 181 -2.97 -2.37 -8.43
C GLY A 181 -3.87 -1.20 -8.82
N THR A 182 -4.69 -0.69 -7.91
CA THR A 182 -5.49 0.52 -8.14
C THR A 182 -4.62 1.77 -8.14
N TYR A 183 -4.74 2.57 -9.19
CA TYR A 183 -4.12 3.88 -9.31
C TYR A 183 -5.13 4.96 -8.93
N ILE A 184 -4.93 5.58 -7.78
CA ILE A 184 -5.85 6.62 -7.27
C ILE A 184 -5.90 7.81 -8.21
N ARG A 185 -4.78 8.17 -8.84
CA ARG A 185 -4.71 9.26 -9.84
C ARG A 185 -5.64 9.00 -11.02
N THR A 186 -5.58 7.82 -11.61
CA THR A 186 -6.48 7.42 -12.70
C THR A 186 -7.93 7.37 -12.25
N LEU A 187 -8.20 6.85 -11.04
CA LEU A 187 -9.57 6.82 -10.51
C LEU A 187 -10.17 8.24 -10.39
N ILE A 188 -9.38 9.22 -9.94
CA ILE A 188 -9.84 10.61 -9.86
C ILE A 188 -10.05 11.20 -11.24
N GLU A 189 -9.18 10.93 -12.23
CA GLU A 189 -9.39 11.35 -13.63
C GLU A 189 -10.69 10.73 -14.19
N ASP A 190 -10.94 9.44 -13.97
CA ASP A 190 -12.13 8.73 -14.46
C ASP A 190 -13.42 9.28 -13.79
N ILE A 191 -13.40 9.55 -12.48
CA ILE A 191 -14.51 10.21 -11.77
C ILE A 191 -14.78 11.59 -12.36
N ALA A 192 -13.74 12.40 -12.58
CA ALA A 192 -13.87 13.73 -13.15
C ALA A 192 -14.44 13.69 -14.55
N LEU A 193 -13.98 12.79 -15.42
CA LEU A 193 -14.50 12.60 -16.77
C LEU A 193 -16.00 12.24 -16.74
N LYS A 194 -16.41 11.36 -15.83
CA LYS A 194 -17.83 11.00 -15.68
C LYS A 194 -18.67 12.15 -15.16
N LEU A 195 -18.09 13.10 -14.46
CA LEU A 195 -18.71 14.36 -14.05
C LEU A 195 -18.69 15.42 -15.18
N GLN A 196 -18.14 15.09 -16.36
CA GLN A 196 -17.96 15.98 -17.51
C GLN A 196 -17.01 17.17 -17.22
N THR A 197 -15.97 16.90 -16.47
CA THR A 197 -14.91 17.85 -16.12
C THR A 197 -13.54 17.17 -16.15
N TYR A 198 -12.49 17.91 -15.87
CA TYR A 198 -11.17 17.36 -15.58
C TYR A 198 -10.94 17.27 -14.08
N GLY A 199 -9.94 16.49 -13.66
CA GLY A 199 -9.57 16.42 -12.25
C GLY A 199 -8.21 15.74 -12.07
N HIS A 200 -7.56 16.07 -10.96
CA HIS A 200 -6.30 15.46 -10.56
C HIS A 200 -6.22 15.32 -9.04
N VAL A 201 -5.32 14.47 -8.58
CA VAL A 201 -5.04 14.31 -7.15
C VAL A 201 -4.22 15.51 -6.65
N LYS A 202 -4.76 16.26 -5.69
CA LYS A 202 -4.06 17.37 -5.02
C LYS A 202 -3.22 16.88 -3.84
N GLU A 203 -3.80 15.97 -3.05
CA GLU A 203 -3.15 15.34 -1.89
C GLU A 203 -3.54 13.87 -1.80
N LEU A 204 -2.60 13.03 -1.40
CA LEU A 204 -2.79 11.59 -1.26
C LEU A 204 -2.11 11.10 0.02
N ARG A 205 -2.87 10.44 0.89
CA ARG A 205 -2.32 9.82 2.09
C ARG A 205 -2.81 8.39 2.23
N ARG A 206 -1.91 7.44 2.29
CA ARG A 206 -2.27 6.04 2.58
C ARG A 206 -2.41 5.86 4.08
N ILE A 207 -3.62 5.50 4.54
CA ILE A 207 -3.96 5.36 5.96
C ILE A 207 -4.05 3.92 6.43
N SER A 208 -4.18 2.94 5.50
CA SER A 208 -4.06 1.53 5.88
C SER A 208 -3.55 0.63 4.76
N ILE A 209 -2.93 -0.47 5.16
CA ILE A 209 -2.63 -1.65 4.32
C ILE A 209 -2.97 -2.86 5.18
N ASP A 210 -4.05 -3.59 4.85
CA ASP A 210 -4.52 -4.74 5.61
C ASP A 210 -4.64 -4.45 7.11
N ALA A 211 -3.89 -5.16 7.96
CA ALA A 211 -3.89 -4.98 9.42
C ALA A 211 -3.22 -3.66 9.87
N PHE A 212 -2.34 -3.08 9.05
CA PHE A 212 -1.62 -1.86 9.41
C PHE A 212 -2.51 -0.62 9.31
N ARG A 213 -2.46 0.25 10.33
CA ARG A 213 -3.24 1.48 10.44
C ARG A 213 -2.34 2.69 10.66
N ASP A 214 -2.83 3.88 10.30
CA ASP A 214 -2.06 5.13 10.44
C ASP A 214 -1.82 5.55 11.90
N ASN A 215 -2.69 5.17 12.83
CA ASN A 215 -2.49 5.42 14.27
C ASN A 215 -1.30 4.65 14.86
N GLU A 216 -0.84 3.60 14.18
CA GLU A 216 0.37 2.84 14.54
C GLU A 216 1.63 3.36 13.85
N MET A 217 1.45 4.34 12.96
CA MET A 217 2.52 4.89 12.13
C MET A 217 3.52 5.68 12.98
N ILE A 218 4.81 5.47 12.75
CA ILE A 218 5.86 6.23 13.40
C ILE A 218 6.39 7.27 12.42
N PRO A 219 6.34 8.56 12.79
CA PRO A 219 6.95 9.62 12.02
C PRO A 219 8.43 9.33 11.75
N PHE A 220 8.86 9.61 10.53
CA PHE A 220 10.22 9.32 10.10
C PHE A 220 11.27 10.03 10.97
N GLU A 221 11.01 11.28 11.33
CA GLU A 221 11.84 12.09 12.21
C GLU A 221 12.05 11.42 13.56
N LYS A 222 10.98 10.84 14.12
CA LYS A 222 11.06 10.12 15.41
C LYS A 222 11.99 8.90 15.34
N ILE A 223 12.10 8.27 14.17
CA ILE A 223 13.06 7.17 13.97
C ILE A 223 14.48 7.72 13.84
N LEU A 224 14.65 8.85 13.16
CA LEU A 224 15.96 9.50 13.00
C LEU A 224 16.56 9.92 14.34
N ASP A 225 15.73 10.47 15.22
CA ASP A 225 16.14 11.00 16.53
C ASP A 225 16.22 9.91 17.61
N CYS A 226 15.84 8.67 17.27
CA CYS A 226 15.77 7.58 18.23
C CYS A 226 17.16 7.05 18.61
N LYS A 227 17.42 6.95 19.91
CA LYS A 227 18.61 6.25 20.41
C LYS A 227 18.60 4.78 19.97
N LYS A 228 19.75 4.27 19.52
CA LYS A 228 19.88 2.89 18.95
C LYS A 228 19.22 1.80 19.81
N GLY A 229 19.33 1.86 21.14
CA GLY A 229 18.72 0.88 22.04
C GLY A 229 17.19 0.87 22.10
N LYS A 230 16.51 1.92 21.58
CA LYS A 230 15.05 2.01 21.56
C LYS A 230 14.44 1.64 20.20
N LEU A 231 15.25 1.45 19.16
CA LEU A 231 14.74 1.16 17.83
C LEU A 231 13.95 -0.15 17.75
N THR A 232 14.35 -1.17 18.52
CA THR A 232 13.67 -2.49 18.58
C THR A 232 12.25 -2.40 19.11
N SER A 233 11.95 -1.44 20.01
CA SER A 233 10.58 -1.26 20.53
C SER A 233 9.58 -0.83 19.44
N TYR A 234 10.08 -0.40 18.30
CA TYR A 234 9.28 -0.02 17.16
C TYR A 234 9.01 -1.19 16.19
N LEU A 235 9.57 -2.35 16.43
CA LEU A 235 9.34 -3.51 15.56
C LEU A 235 8.08 -4.26 15.97
N LYS A 236 7.34 -4.75 14.99
CA LYS A 236 6.19 -5.65 15.16
C LYS A 236 6.64 -7.10 14.89
N PRO A 237 5.93 -8.10 15.42
CA PRO A 237 6.17 -9.50 15.07
C PRO A 237 6.13 -9.73 13.56
N ILE A 238 6.87 -10.72 13.08
CA ILE A 238 6.98 -11.04 11.65
C ILE A 238 5.65 -11.37 10.99
N ASP A 239 4.73 -11.94 11.74
CA ASP A 239 3.40 -12.36 11.30
C ASP A 239 2.32 -11.28 11.48
N TYR A 240 2.65 -10.13 12.04
CA TYR A 240 1.69 -9.06 12.32
C TYR A 240 0.86 -8.68 11.09
N GLY A 241 1.47 -8.61 9.92
CA GLY A 241 0.77 -8.32 8.67
C GLY A 241 -0.01 -9.51 8.09
N LEU A 242 0.09 -10.69 8.70
CA LEU A 242 -0.55 -11.94 8.23
C LEU A 242 -1.68 -12.38 9.17
N MET A 243 -2.08 -11.56 10.12
CA MET A 243 -3.09 -11.92 11.15
C MET A 243 -4.47 -12.27 10.55
N HIS A 244 -4.74 -11.85 9.31
CA HIS A 244 -5.93 -12.24 8.55
C HIS A 244 -5.92 -13.69 8.06
N LEU A 245 -4.74 -14.33 8.00
CA LEU A 245 -4.63 -15.74 7.63
C LEU A 245 -4.97 -16.65 8.82
N PRO A 246 -5.63 -17.78 8.57
CA PRO A 246 -5.90 -18.77 9.62
C PRO A 246 -4.61 -19.33 10.20
N SER A 247 -4.66 -19.80 11.43
CA SER A 247 -3.50 -20.32 12.15
C SER A 247 -3.77 -21.63 12.86
N ILE A 248 -2.73 -22.43 13.00
CA ILE A 248 -2.70 -23.63 13.86
C ILE A 248 -1.46 -23.59 14.74
N SER A 249 -1.55 -24.23 15.91
CA SER A 249 -0.42 -24.49 16.77
C SER A 249 -0.16 -26.00 16.81
N ILE A 250 1.09 -26.40 16.59
CA ILE A 250 1.54 -27.80 16.63
C ILE A 250 2.58 -27.97 17.74
N ASN A 251 2.75 -29.20 18.23
CA ASN A 251 3.77 -29.49 19.23
C ASN A 251 5.18 -29.28 18.66
N HIS A 252 6.17 -29.19 19.55
CA HIS A 252 7.54 -28.88 19.17
C HIS A 252 8.16 -29.93 18.24
N ASP A 253 7.90 -31.21 18.47
CA ASP A 253 8.46 -32.30 17.66
C ASP A 253 7.91 -32.25 16.23
N ASP A 254 6.60 -32.07 16.07
CA ASP A 254 5.96 -31.87 14.78
C ASP A 254 6.42 -30.59 14.09
N PHE A 255 6.69 -29.53 14.87
CA PHE A 255 7.24 -28.29 14.34
C PHE A 255 8.65 -28.51 13.75
N ILE A 256 9.52 -29.26 14.45
CA ILE A 256 10.86 -29.61 13.93
C ILE A 256 10.74 -30.47 12.68
N ARG A 257 9.90 -31.52 12.69
CA ARG A 257 9.67 -32.40 11.54
C ARG A 257 9.18 -31.61 10.32
N PHE A 258 8.20 -30.74 10.52
CA PHE A 258 7.66 -29.88 9.47
C PHE A 258 8.72 -28.90 8.94
N SER A 259 9.51 -28.29 9.82
CA SER A 259 10.60 -27.36 9.44
C SER A 259 11.67 -28.03 8.57
N ASN A 260 11.86 -29.36 8.76
CA ASN A 260 12.75 -30.20 7.96
C ASN A 260 12.08 -30.76 6.68
N GLY A 261 10.88 -30.26 6.33
CA GLY A 261 10.17 -30.67 5.13
C GLY A 261 9.41 -32.01 5.21
N GLN A 262 9.25 -32.56 6.42
CA GLN A 262 8.51 -33.80 6.63
C GLN A 262 7.00 -33.54 6.69
N THR A 263 6.22 -34.50 6.22
CA THR A 263 4.76 -34.43 6.34
C THR A 263 4.33 -34.67 7.78
N ILE A 264 3.43 -33.83 8.28
CA ILE A 264 2.77 -33.98 9.56
C ILE A 264 1.25 -34.09 9.35
N THR A 265 0.57 -34.80 10.25
CA THR A 265 -0.89 -34.89 10.26
C THR A 265 -1.41 -34.08 11.42
N HIS A 266 -2.24 -33.08 11.16
CA HIS A 266 -2.86 -32.25 12.20
C HIS A 266 -4.36 -32.13 11.95
N LYS A 267 -5.17 -32.33 13.02
CA LYS A 267 -6.63 -32.12 12.94
C LYS A 267 -6.91 -30.63 12.95
N THR A 268 -7.57 -30.15 11.91
CA THR A 268 -7.97 -28.74 11.79
C THR A 268 -9.48 -28.62 11.89
N THR A 269 -9.95 -27.50 12.41
CA THR A 269 -11.37 -27.16 12.53
C THR A 269 -11.82 -26.17 11.45
N PHE A 270 -11.03 -26.02 10.35
CA PHE A 270 -11.40 -25.11 9.26
C PHE A 270 -12.59 -25.69 8.49
N ASN A 271 -13.61 -24.85 8.29
CA ASN A 271 -14.81 -25.22 7.50
C ASN A 271 -14.46 -25.44 6.02
N GLU A 272 -13.48 -24.68 5.51
CA GLU A 272 -12.92 -24.82 4.17
C GLU A 272 -11.42 -24.99 4.27
N LYS A 273 -10.82 -25.70 3.31
CA LYS A 273 -9.36 -25.92 3.28
C LYS A 273 -8.67 -24.62 2.84
N PRO A 274 -7.98 -23.92 3.74
CA PRO A 274 -7.29 -22.69 3.36
C PRO A 274 -6.06 -23.01 2.50
N GLU A 275 -5.79 -22.18 1.50
CA GLU A 275 -4.60 -22.32 0.65
C GLU A 275 -3.31 -22.04 1.43
N ILE A 276 -3.38 -21.12 2.41
CA ILE A 276 -2.24 -20.66 3.21
C ILE A 276 -2.67 -20.57 4.67
N ILE A 277 -1.83 -21.11 5.55
CA ILE A 277 -2.02 -21.03 7.00
C ILE A 277 -0.74 -20.56 7.69
N ARG A 278 -0.90 -19.97 8.86
CA ARG A 278 0.20 -19.73 9.80
C ARG A 278 0.29 -20.93 10.73
N ILE A 279 1.52 -21.40 10.98
CA ILE A 279 1.76 -22.51 11.93
C ILE A 279 2.66 -21.99 13.03
N TYR A 280 2.32 -22.27 14.27
CA TYR A 280 3.08 -21.90 15.46
C TYR A 280 3.57 -23.13 16.20
N ASP A 281 4.76 -23.01 16.80
CA ASP A 281 5.27 -23.97 17.77
C ASP A 281 4.61 -23.71 19.12
N SER A 282 3.76 -24.64 19.58
CA SER A 282 3.07 -24.53 20.87
C SER A 282 4.02 -24.66 22.08
N GLY A 283 5.23 -25.20 21.89
CA GLY A 283 6.27 -25.32 22.90
C GLY A 283 7.07 -24.04 23.16
N LYS A 284 6.95 -23.03 22.30
CA LYS A 284 7.58 -21.72 22.47
C LYS A 284 6.54 -20.66 22.81
N LEU A 285 6.44 -20.30 24.06
CA LEU A 285 5.87 -19.03 24.47
C LEU A 285 6.76 -17.93 23.83
N PHE A 286 6.21 -17.19 22.87
CA PHE A 286 6.86 -15.98 22.37
C PHE A 286 6.81 -14.93 23.47
N ASN A 287 7.91 -14.79 24.20
CA ASN A 287 8.17 -13.65 25.08
C ASN A 287 8.65 -12.45 24.26
#